data_c9d960f51528fb7fe59d628de6371dde
#
_entry.id   c9d960f51528fb7fe59d628de6371dde
#
_cell.length_a   1.000
_cell.length_b   1.000
_cell.length_c   1.000
_cell.angle_alpha   90.00
_cell.angle_beta   90.00
_cell.angle_gamma   90.00
#
_symmetry.space_group_name_H-M   'P 1'
#
loop_
_entity.id
_entity.type
_entity.pdbx_description
1 polymer ?
#
loop_
_entity_poly.entity_id
_entity_poly.type
_entity_poly.pdbx_seq_one_letter_code
_entity_poly.pdbx_strand_id
1 'polypeptide(L)'
;MSKCRCFDSKPSGKSLLERLPACTCQCKSGIRLSAEENGRKFILVTDDWEKVQKVKVDGALIYEQAMEKCDYFFFYNPNLKEEMREAYFVELKGKNISKAINQIITTLQVFFREGIMTHISLQKAFIVSSRVPQTDRTIDKLKEDMMKKHKCPVKIKNNIIEHKP
;
A
#
# COMPACT_ATOMS: atom_id res chain seq x y z
N MET A 1 4.05 -15.60 -17.63
CA MET A 1 4.63 -15.00 -16.40
C MET A 1 4.38 -15.96 -15.24
N SER A 2 5.44 -16.36 -14.55
CA SER A 2 5.26 -17.21 -13.36
C SER A 2 4.54 -16.38 -12.27
N LYS A 3 3.47 -16.94 -11.71
CA LYS A 3 2.72 -16.33 -10.62
C LYS A 3 3.65 -16.21 -9.40
N CYS A 4 3.78 -15.02 -8.86
CA CYS A 4 4.57 -14.80 -7.65
C CYS A 4 3.99 -15.61 -6.49
N ARG A 5 4.76 -16.48 -5.88
CA ARG A 5 4.36 -17.33 -4.74
C ARG A 5 4.80 -16.79 -3.38
N CYS A 6 5.30 -15.57 -3.33
CA CYS A 6 5.81 -14.98 -2.08
C CYS A 6 4.76 -14.90 -0.96
N PHE A 7 3.49 -15.04 -1.29
CA PHE A 7 2.37 -14.83 -0.36
C PHE A 7 1.51 -16.08 -0.14
N ASP A 8 1.98 -17.24 -0.60
CA ASP A 8 1.20 -18.49 -0.52
C ASP A 8 1.18 -19.12 0.88
N SER A 9 2.08 -18.71 1.77
CA SER A 9 2.15 -19.20 3.15
C SER A 9 1.80 -18.10 4.15
N LYS A 10 1.12 -18.49 5.25
CA LYS A 10 0.91 -17.57 6.38
C LYS A 10 2.24 -17.29 7.07
N PRO A 11 2.56 -16.03 7.35
CA PRO A 11 3.78 -15.69 8.06
C PRO A 11 3.74 -16.18 9.50
N SER A 12 4.86 -16.66 9.99
CA SER A 12 5.07 -16.91 11.41
C SER A 12 5.42 -15.60 12.13
N GLY A 13 5.11 -15.53 13.42
CA GLY A 13 5.41 -14.37 14.27
C GLY A 13 4.15 -13.82 14.95
N LYS A 14 4.36 -13.17 16.11
CA LYS A 14 3.28 -12.62 16.94
C LYS A 14 2.94 -11.19 16.53
N SER A 15 3.94 -10.36 16.21
CA SER A 15 3.77 -8.99 15.77
C SER A 15 3.79 -8.86 14.24
N LEU A 16 3.21 -7.79 13.70
CA LEU A 16 3.29 -7.50 12.27
C LEU A 16 4.73 -7.25 11.81
N LEU A 17 5.55 -6.63 12.67
CA LEU A 17 6.95 -6.38 12.37
C LEU A 17 7.74 -7.68 12.18
N GLU A 18 7.47 -8.71 12.99
CA GLU A 18 8.07 -10.04 12.84
C GLU A 18 7.61 -10.76 11.56
N ARG A 19 6.37 -10.52 11.13
CA ARG A 19 5.79 -11.10 9.90
C ARG A 19 6.26 -10.43 8.62
N LEU A 20 6.69 -9.17 8.70
CA LEU A 20 6.97 -8.31 7.55
C LEU A 20 7.94 -8.93 6.52
N PRO A 21 9.08 -9.54 6.91
CA PRO A 21 10.00 -10.14 5.94
C PRO A 21 9.37 -11.24 5.09
N ALA A 22 8.54 -12.10 5.68
CA ALA A 22 7.85 -13.18 4.98
C ALA A 22 6.74 -12.68 4.02
N CYS A 23 6.24 -11.47 4.25
CA CYS A 23 5.20 -10.83 3.43
C CYS A 23 5.77 -9.86 2.38
N THR A 24 7.10 -9.76 2.30
CA THR A 24 7.80 -8.94 1.31
C THR A 24 8.12 -9.77 0.08
N CYS A 25 7.73 -9.25 -1.11
CA CYS A 25 7.93 -9.96 -2.37
C CYS A 25 9.42 -10.07 -2.74
N GLN A 26 9.89 -11.30 -2.94
CA GLN A 26 11.25 -11.59 -3.39
C GLN A 26 11.36 -11.78 -4.92
N CYS A 27 10.22 -11.87 -5.62
CA CYS A 27 10.16 -12.13 -7.07
C CYS A 27 10.17 -10.86 -7.94
N LYS A 28 10.48 -9.71 -7.34
CA LYS A 28 10.50 -8.42 -8.04
C LYS A 28 11.72 -8.29 -8.94
N SER A 29 11.54 -7.65 -10.07
CA SER A 29 12.60 -7.34 -11.02
C SER A 29 12.19 -6.18 -11.93
N GLY A 30 13.16 -5.56 -12.59
CA GLY A 30 12.90 -4.46 -13.52
C GLY A 30 12.55 -3.14 -12.83
N ILE A 31 12.08 -2.21 -13.61
CA ILE A 31 11.81 -0.83 -13.18
C ILE A 31 10.32 -0.51 -13.00
N ARG A 32 9.43 -1.47 -13.26
CA ARG A 32 7.97 -1.33 -13.16
C ARG A 32 7.41 -2.42 -12.25
N LEU A 33 7.20 -2.07 -11.00
CA LEU A 33 6.69 -2.98 -9.99
C LEU A 33 5.19 -2.77 -9.82
N SER A 34 4.40 -3.82 -9.98
CA SER A 34 2.94 -3.70 -9.98
C SER A 34 2.28 -4.51 -8.86
N ALA A 35 1.14 -3.99 -8.41
CA ALA A 35 0.10 -4.72 -7.72
C ALA A 35 -1.14 -4.71 -8.59
N GLU A 36 -1.77 -5.87 -8.79
CA GLU A 36 -2.92 -6.01 -9.67
C GLU A 36 -3.94 -6.98 -9.07
N GLU A 37 -5.20 -6.59 -9.13
CA GLU A 37 -6.32 -7.42 -8.71
C GLU A 37 -7.61 -7.03 -9.46
N ASN A 38 -8.29 -8.02 -10.00
CA ASN A 38 -9.59 -7.82 -10.68
C ASN A 38 -9.60 -6.68 -11.71
N GLY A 39 -8.57 -6.59 -12.55
CA GLY A 39 -8.45 -5.57 -13.59
C GLY A 39 -8.05 -4.17 -13.11
N ARG A 40 -7.74 -4.00 -11.82
CA ARG A 40 -7.21 -2.76 -11.26
C ARG A 40 -5.72 -2.92 -11.00
N LYS A 41 -4.95 -1.90 -11.36
CA LYS A 41 -3.50 -1.99 -11.33
C LYS A 41 -2.85 -0.73 -10.77
N PHE A 42 -1.96 -0.92 -9.82
CA PHE A 42 -1.00 0.08 -9.39
C PHE A 42 0.38 -0.28 -9.91
N ILE A 43 1.09 0.70 -10.46
CA ILE A 43 2.46 0.52 -10.98
C ILE A 43 3.36 1.55 -10.32
N LEU A 44 4.37 1.07 -9.61
CA LEU A 44 5.45 1.89 -9.12
C LEU A 44 6.60 1.83 -10.13
N VAL A 45 6.94 2.97 -10.71
CA VAL A 45 8.07 3.10 -11.65
C VAL A 45 9.28 3.55 -10.86
N THR A 46 10.35 2.80 -10.92
CA THR A 46 11.60 3.09 -10.22
C THR A 46 12.78 3.02 -11.20
N ASP A 47 13.92 3.52 -10.83
CA ASP A 47 15.20 3.33 -11.55
C ASP A 47 15.86 2.00 -11.17
N ASP A 48 15.53 1.47 -9.99
CA ASP A 48 16.11 0.25 -9.44
C ASP A 48 15.10 -0.48 -8.55
N TRP A 49 14.78 -1.74 -8.87
CA TRP A 49 13.86 -2.55 -8.08
C TRP A 49 14.38 -2.86 -6.66
N GLU A 50 15.69 -2.80 -6.41
CA GLU A 50 16.27 -3.02 -5.08
C GLU A 50 15.84 -1.93 -4.09
N LYS A 51 15.54 -0.72 -4.58
CA LYS A 51 15.02 0.38 -3.79
C LYS A 51 13.58 0.19 -3.30
N VAL A 52 12.88 -0.83 -3.78
CA VAL A 52 11.47 -1.06 -3.49
C VAL A 52 11.25 -2.36 -2.75
N GLN A 53 10.48 -2.30 -1.66
CA GLN A 53 9.94 -3.48 -1.00
C GLN A 53 8.42 -3.51 -1.20
N LYS A 54 7.92 -4.51 -1.89
CA LYS A 54 6.49 -4.74 -2.10
C LYS A 54 5.97 -5.72 -1.05
N VAL A 55 5.00 -5.28 -0.26
CA VAL A 55 4.40 -6.06 0.81
C VAL A 55 2.93 -6.30 0.49
N LYS A 56 2.49 -7.55 0.56
CA LYS A 56 1.07 -7.88 0.56
C LYS A 56 0.52 -7.76 1.97
N VAL A 57 -0.47 -6.89 2.16
CA VAL A 57 -1.07 -6.62 3.47
C VAL A 57 -2.27 -7.54 3.71
N ASP A 58 -3.33 -7.42 2.90
CA ASP A 58 -4.52 -8.24 3.05
C ASP A 58 -4.25 -9.70 2.68
N GLY A 59 -4.55 -10.58 3.61
CA GLY A 59 -4.40 -12.04 3.44
C GLY A 59 -2.97 -12.55 3.56
N ALA A 60 -1.97 -11.68 3.82
CA ALA A 60 -0.59 -12.07 4.09
C ALA A 60 -0.09 -11.46 5.41
N LEU A 61 0.32 -10.19 5.43
CA LEU A 61 0.80 -9.55 6.66
C LEU A 61 -0.29 -9.49 7.74
N ILE A 62 -1.51 -9.10 7.34
CA ILE A 62 -2.71 -9.09 8.17
C ILE A 62 -3.69 -10.09 7.57
N TYR A 63 -3.72 -11.30 8.12
CA TYR A 63 -4.64 -12.35 7.70
C TYR A 63 -5.88 -12.47 8.61
N GLU A 64 -5.93 -11.71 9.68
CA GLU A 64 -7.09 -11.62 10.58
C GLU A 64 -8.27 -10.97 9.86
N GLN A 65 -9.36 -11.71 9.72
CA GLN A 65 -10.54 -11.31 8.93
C GLN A 65 -11.26 -10.07 9.49
N ALA A 66 -11.28 -9.93 10.81
CA ALA A 66 -12.01 -8.84 11.49
C ALA A 66 -11.33 -7.46 11.38
N MET A 67 -10.08 -7.40 10.95
CA MET A 67 -9.33 -6.15 10.83
C MET A 67 -9.48 -5.57 9.42
N GLU A 68 -9.91 -4.31 9.33
CA GLU A 68 -9.83 -3.55 8.07
C GLU A 68 -8.38 -3.27 7.71
N LYS A 69 -8.03 -3.46 6.45
CA LYS A 69 -6.68 -3.32 5.91
C LYS A 69 -6.70 -3.03 4.42
N CYS A 70 -5.67 -2.33 3.92
CA CYS A 70 -5.46 -2.15 2.50
C CYS A 70 -4.83 -3.40 1.86
N ASP A 71 -4.82 -3.45 0.54
CA ASP A 71 -4.34 -4.63 -0.21
C ASP A 71 -2.83 -4.75 -0.20
N TYR A 72 -2.11 -3.67 -0.52
CA TYR A 72 -0.65 -3.66 -0.66
C TYR A 72 0.00 -2.47 0.01
N PHE A 73 1.27 -2.63 0.32
CA PHE A 73 2.15 -1.59 0.84
C PHE A 73 3.50 -1.66 0.14
N PHE A 74 4.05 -0.49 -0.19
CA PHE A 74 5.37 -0.38 -0.79
C PHE A 74 6.24 0.52 0.08
N PHE A 75 7.43 0.04 0.43
CA PHE A 75 8.52 0.91 0.85
C PHE A 75 9.34 1.30 -0.37
N TYR A 76 9.65 2.57 -0.49
CA TYR A 76 10.60 3.07 -1.45
C TYR A 76 11.76 3.75 -0.71
N ASN A 77 12.98 3.33 -1.02
CA ASN A 77 14.19 3.81 -0.40
C ASN A 77 15.14 4.36 -1.46
N PRO A 78 15.02 5.66 -1.82
CA PRO A 78 15.74 6.23 -2.96
C PRO A 78 17.26 6.13 -2.83
N ASN A 79 17.79 6.16 -1.61
CA ASN A 79 19.22 6.20 -1.34
C ASN A 79 19.77 4.90 -0.74
N LEU A 80 18.96 3.84 -0.66
CA LEU A 80 19.28 2.57 0.02
C LEU A 80 19.70 2.76 1.50
N LYS A 81 19.35 3.93 2.11
CA LYS A 81 19.57 4.26 3.51
C LYS A 81 18.24 4.22 4.27
N GLU A 82 18.26 3.74 5.49
CA GLU A 82 17.03 3.58 6.28
C GLU A 82 16.30 4.89 6.60
N GLU A 83 17.01 6.00 6.62
CA GLU A 83 16.53 7.28 7.15
C GLU A 83 15.63 8.10 6.20
N MET A 84 15.46 7.70 4.94
CA MET A 84 14.67 8.45 3.96
C MET A 84 13.74 7.56 3.14
N ARG A 85 12.96 6.74 3.82
CA ARG A 85 11.98 5.86 3.17
C ARG A 85 10.68 6.60 2.87
N GLU A 86 10.11 6.28 1.74
CA GLU A 86 8.74 6.65 1.41
C GLU A 86 7.82 5.43 1.56
N ALA A 87 6.60 5.66 2.01
CA ALA A 87 5.59 4.64 2.23
C ALA A 87 4.40 4.87 1.31
N TYR A 88 4.00 3.85 0.56
CA TYR A 88 2.86 3.89 -0.33
C TYR A 88 1.84 2.83 0.05
N PHE A 89 0.65 3.28 0.47
CA PHE A 89 -0.50 2.43 0.75
C PHE A 89 -1.32 2.28 -0.52
N VAL A 90 -1.66 1.06 -0.90
CA VAL A 90 -2.37 0.78 -2.15
C VAL A 90 -3.61 -0.06 -1.87
N GLU A 91 -4.75 0.43 -2.33
CA GLU A 91 -6.03 -0.26 -2.31
C GLU A 91 -6.57 -0.41 -3.73
N LEU A 92 -6.87 -1.64 -4.11
CA LEU A 92 -7.38 -2.02 -5.44
C LEU A 92 -8.88 -2.33 -5.34
N LYS A 93 -9.69 -1.31 -5.05
CA LYS A 93 -11.09 -1.50 -4.68
C LYS A 93 -12.08 -1.16 -5.80
N GLY A 94 -13.22 -1.84 -5.78
CA GLY A 94 -14.26 -1.69 -6.78
C GLY A 94 -14.92 -0.31 -6.82
N LYS A 95 -15.93 -0.07 -5.95
CA LYS A 95 -16.78 1.14 -6.04
C LYS A 95 -16.81 1.98 -4.76
N ASN A 96 -16.54 1.39 -3.60
CA ASN A 96 -16.67 2.07 -2.32
C ASN A 96 -15.37 2.76 -1.91
N ILE A 97 -15.19 3.99 -2.36
CA ILE A 97 -13.99 4.80 -2.11
C ILE A 97 -13.86 5.16 -0.62
N SER A 98 -14.97 5.50 0.04
CA SER A 98 -14.95 5.83 1.49
C SER A 98 -14.44 4.65 2.31
N LYS A 99 -14.89 3.43 1.99
CA LYS A 99 -14.38 2.22 2.64
C LYS A 99 -12.88 2.01 2.35
N ALA A 100 -12.46 2.23 1.11
CA ALA A 100 -11.05 2.12 0.72
C ALA A 100 -10.15 3.08 1.52
N ILE A 101 -10.58 4.33 1.69
CA ILE A 101 -9.85 5.31 2.53
C ILE A 101 -9.78 4.84 3.98
N ASN A 102 -10.88 4.35 4.54
CA ASN A 102 -10.90 3.85 5.92
C ASN A 102 -9.99 2.61 6.11
N GLN A 103 -9.93 1.71 5.14
CA GLN A 103 -9.00 0.58 5.17
C GLN A 103 -7.52 1.05 5.19
N ILE A 104 -7.19 2.08 4.43
CA ILE A 104 -5.86 2.68 4.45
C ILE A 104 -5.59 3.36 5.81
N ILE A 105 -6.54 4.13 6.34
CA ILE A 105 -6.40 4.78 7.66
C ILE A 105 -6.12 3.74 8.74
N THR A 106 -6.90 2.67 8.78
CA THR A 106 -6.73 1.60 9.78
C THR A 106 -5.36 0.93 9.62
N THR A 107 -4.96 0.61 8.40
CA THR A 107 -3.63 0.03 8.15
C THR A 107 -2.51 0.97 8.61
N LEU A 108 -2.59 2.24 8.27
CA LEU A 108 -1.60 3.25 8.65
C LEU A 108 -1.48 3.38 10.18
N GLN A 109 -2.61 3.43 10.90
CA GLN A 109 -2.64 3.50 12.36
C GLN A 109 -2.00 2.25 13.00
N VAL A 110 -2.32 1.07 12.48
CA VAL A 110 -1.73 -0.19 12.94
C VAL A 110 -0.22 -0.21 12.67
N PHE A 111 0.20 0.22 11.49
CA PHE A 111 1.63 0.27 11.13
C PHE A 111 2.43 1.24 12.00
N PHE A 112 1.84 2.38 12.37
CA PHE A 112 2.45 3.28 13.36
C PHE A 112 2.62 2.62 14.72
N ARG A 113 1.57 1.99 15.23
CA ARG A 113 1.58 1.31 16.52
C ARG A 113 2.59 0.16 16.57
N GLU A 114 2.72 -0.59 15.48
CA GLU A 114 3.61 -1.74 15.37
C GLU A 114 5.07 -1.38 15.01
N GLY A 115 5.37 -0.09 14.83
CA GLY A 115 6.72 0.39 14.51
C GLY A 115 7.14 0.23 13.03
N ILE A 116 6.24 -0.18 12.16
CA ILE A 116 6.54 -0.36 10.71
C ILE A 116 6.84 0.98 10.03
N MET A 117 6.25 2.07 10.54
CA MET A 117 6.42 3.41 9.98
C MET A 117 7.65 4.15 10.50
N THR A 118 8.53 3.49 11.24
CA THR A 118 9.79 4.07 11.71
C THR A 118 10.66 4.46 10.50
N HIS A 119 11.25 5.65 10.54
CA HIS A 119 12.09 6.19 9.45
C HIS A 119 11.35 6.46 8.12
N ILE A 120 10.04 6.63 8.14
CA ILE A 120 9.28 7.09 6.98
C ILE A 120 9.28 8.62 6.95
N SER A 121 9.82 9.19 5.88
CA SER A 121 9.88 10.63 5.66
C SER A 121 8.67 11.17 4.87
N LEU A 122 8.08 10.33 4.03
CA LEU A 122 6.94 10.67 3.20
C LEU A 122 6.00 9.48 3.07
N GLN A 123 4.71 9.73 3.12
CA GLN A 123 3.69 8.71 2.89
C GLN A 123 2.63 9.20 1.92
N LYS A 124 2.15 8.30 1.07
CA LYS A 124 1.09 8.54 0.09
C LYS A 124 0.13 7.35 0.05
N ALA A 125 -1.12 7.61 -0.29
CA ALA A 125 -2.13 6.59 -0.51
C ALA A 125 -2.63 6.60 -1.95
N PHE A 126 -2.83 5.42 -2.51
CA PHE A 126 -3.32 5.23 -3.87
C PHE A 126 -4.51 4.29 -3.87
N ILE A 127 -5.62 4.75 -4.43
CA ILE A 127 -6.83 3.96 -4.59
C ILE A 127 -7.10 3.79 -6.08
N VAL A 128 -7.03 2.56 -6.54
CA VAL A 128 -7.39 2.19 -7.91
C VAL A 128 -8.79 1.62 -7.89
N SER A 129 -9.73 2.34 -8.48
CA SER A 129 -11.16 2.01 -8.46
C SER A 129 -11.65 1.60 -9.84
N SER A 130 -12.74 0.84 -9.90
CA SER A 130 -13.46 0.61 -11.15
C SER A 130 -14.31 1.81 -11.59
N ARG A 131 -14.65 2.69 -10.65
CA ARG A 131 -15.41 3.92 -10.91
C ARG A 131 -15.05 4.98 -9.88
N VAL A 132 -14.70 6.17 -10.34
CA VAL A 132 -14.50 7.35 -9.49
C VAL A 132 -15.72 8.26 -9.64
N PRO A 133 -16.42 8.60 -8.55
CA PRO A 133 -17.50 9.60 -8.61
C PRO A 133 -16.92 10.97 -8.99
N GLN A 134 -17.67 11.73 -9.78
CA GLN A 134 -17.24 13.06 -10.24
C GLN A 134 -17.13 14.07 -9.10
N THR A 135 -18.08 14.02 -8.17
CA THR A 135 -18.10 14.88 -6.98
C THR A 135 -18.69 14.11 -5.80
N ASP A 136 -17.96 14.07 -4.69
CA ASP A 136 -18.42 13.46 -3.46
C ASP A 136 -17.77 14.17 -2.27
N ARG A 137 -18.58 14.98 -1.57
CA ARG A 137 -18.14 15.77 -0.39
C ARG A 137 -17.58 14.89 0.73
N THR A 138 -18.10 13.68 0.89
CA THR A 138 -17.61 12.74 1.90
C THR A 138 -16.20 12.29 1.57
N ILE A 139 -15.94 11.96 0.32
CA ILE A 139 -14.61 11.57 -0.16
C ILE A 139 -13.63 12.74 0.00
N ASP A 140 -14.02 13.94 -0.40
CA ASP A 140 -13.17 15.13 -0.28
C ASP A 140 -12.80 15.40 1.18
N LYS A 141 -13.76 15.31 2.10
CA LYS A 141 -13.52 15.44 3.53
C LYS A 141 -12.56 14.38 4.07
N LEU A 142 -12.74 13.12 3.67
CA LEU A 142 -11.83 12.03 4.07
C LEU A 142 -10.41 12.25 3.55
N LYS A 143 -10.24 12.73 2.33
CA LYS A 143 -8.92 13.09 1.77
C LYS A 143 -8.28 14.24 2.54
N GLU A 144 -9.05 15.26 2.90
CA GLU A 144 -8.56 16.36 3.74
C GLU A 144 -8.13 15.87 5.12
N ASP A 145 -8.94 15.02 5.76
CA ASP A 145 -8.62 14.42 7.06
C ASP A 145 -7.35 13.60 7.01
N MET A 146 -7.18 12.80 5.94
CA MET A 146 -5.94 12.04 5.70
C MET A 146 -4.72 12.96 5.62
N MET A 147 -4.85 14.07 4.88
CA MET A 147 -3.74 15.04 4.76
C MET A 147 -3.47 15.77 6.07
N LYS A 148 -4.52 16.23 6.77
CA LYS A 148 -4.37 16.99 8.02
C LYS A 148 -3.85 16.15 9.17
N LYS A 149 -4.43 14.96 9.38
CA LYS A 149 -4.14 14.11 10.55
C LYS A 149 -2.92 13.20 10.34
N HIS A 150 -2.73 12.72 9.12
CA HIS A 150 -1.72 11.70 8.82
C HIS A 150 -0.63 12.16 7.84
N LYS A 151 -0.71 13.40 7.32
CA LYS A 151 0.23 13.91 6.29
C LYS A 151 0.34 12.96 5.09
N CYS A 152 -0.78 12.31 4.74
CA CYS A 152 -0.85 11.28 3.71
C CYS A 152 -1.85 11.71 2.60
N PRO A 153 -1.37 12.31 1.50
CA PRO A 153 -2.22 12.64 0.38
C PRO A 153 -2.77 11.38 -0.29
N VAL A 154 -4.03 11.43 -0.74
CA VAL A 154 -4.72 10.33 -1.38
C VAL A 154 -4.93 10.62 -2.87
N LYS A 155 -4.45 9.75 -3.75
CA LYS A 155 -4.70 9.78 -5.19
C LYS A 155 -5.66 8.67 -5.57
N ILE A 156 -6.73 9.02 -6.28
CA ILE A 156 -7.77 8.09 -6.72
C ILE A 156 -7.86 8.16 -8.23
N LYS A 157 -7.82 7.01 -8.92
CA LYS A 157 -8.04 6.90 -10.37
C LYS A 157 -8.76 5.62 -10.74
N ASN A 158 -9.34 5.63 -11.93
CA ASN A 158 -9.94 4.44 -12.55
C ASN A 158 -8.87 3.52 -13.10
N ASN A 159 -9.04 2.23 -12.88
CA ASN A 159 -8.37 1.10 -13.52
C ASN A 159 -6.85 1.04 -13.31
N ILE A 160 -6.11 2.12 -13.56
CA ILE A 160 -4.65 2.11 -13.50
C ILE A 160 -4.14 3.40 -12.84
N ILE A 161 -3.24 3.24 -11.87
CA ILE A 161 -2.38 4.32 -11.37
C ILE A 161 -0.93 3.93 -11.65
N GLU A 162 -0.22 4.84 -12.32
CA GLU A 162 1.22 4.79 -12.42
C GLU A 162 1.82 5.91 -11.54
N HIS A 163 2.78 5.57 -10.70
CA HIS A 163 3.47 6.49 -9.82
C HIS A 163 4.98 6.37 -10.01
N LYS A 164 5.60 7.51 -10.23
CA LYS A 164 7.05 7.68 -10.24
C LYS A 164 7.42 8.54 -9.05
N PRO A 165 8.22 8.05 -8.11
CA PRO A 165 8.70 8.79 -6.95
C PRO A 165 9.51 10.02 -7.31
#